data_23c412b4736f24afdd5d43f6cd4b237d
#
_entry.id   23c412b4736f24afdd5d43f6cd4b237d
#
_cell.length_a   1.000
_cell.length_b   1.000
_cell.length_c   1.000
_cell.angle_alpha   90.00
_cell.angle_beta   90.00
_cell.angle_gamma   90.00
#
_symmetry.space_group_name_H-M   'P 1'
#
loop_
_entity.id
_entity.type
_entity.pdbx_description
1 polymer ?
#
loop_
_entity_poly.entity_id
_entity_poly.type
_entity_poly.pdbx_seq_one_letter_code
_entity_poly.pdbx_strand_id
1 'polypeptide(L)'
;MNYILISGVLAVLGLTMFSSAAMAKEETAIFGGGCFWCMEPPFEQLEGVVEVVAGYTGGTEEDADYKKVSSGRTDHYEAVRVVYDPEKISYKELVETFWRQIDPTDDGGQFADRGSHYRTAIFYNSEEQRKAAELSKQELDESKIFDRPVVTAILPAEPFYMAEEYHQDYYLKNVLHYNMYKKGSGRQPFIERVWGKETGTENDGAYTKPKEEELRQQLTPIQFQVTQQDGTEPPFNNEFWNNKEAGIYVDVVSGEPLFSSLDKFESGTGWPSFTRPLEANNIVEHEDRSLFMVRVEVRSKNADSHLGHVFEDGPPPTNLRYCINSAALRFIAKDELKEEGYEDYLELFE
;
A
#
# COMPACT_ATOMS: atom_id res chain seq x y z
N MET A 1 -7.54 45.36 76.81
CA MET A 1 -8.22 44.14 76.29
C MET A 1 -7.95 44.06 74.84
N ASN A 2 -6.84 43.39 74.41
CA ASN A 2 -6.42 43.28 73.05
C ASN A 2 -6.76 41.92 72.49
N TYR A 3 -7.58 41.86 71.45
CA TYR A 3 -7.87 40.62 70.73
C TYR A 3 -6.92 40.52 69.54
N ILE A 4 -6.09 39.49 69.54
CA ILE A 4 -5.20 39.12 68.41
C ILE A 4 -5.99 38.16 67.53
N LEU A 5 -6.23 38.59 66.27
CA LEU A 5 -6.81 37.72 65.19
C LEU A 5 -5.63 37.01 64.51
N ILE A 6 -5.64 35.68 64.60
CA ILE A 6 -4.72 34.79 63.91
C ILE A 6 -5.41 34.37 62.59
N SER A 7 -4.92 34.87 61.44
CA SER A 7 -5.34 34.42 60.10
C SER A 7 -4.55 33.17 59.71
N GLY A 8 -5.26 32.04 59.65
CA GLY A 8 -4.68 30.80 59.12
C GLY A 8 -4.72 30.79 57.60
N VAL A 9 -3.56 30.70 56.99
CA VAL A 9 -3.40 30.45 55.54
C VAL A 9 -3.43 28.96 55.31
N LEU A 10 -4.48 28.45 54.65
CA LEU A 10 -4.52 27.08 54.15
C LEU A 10 -3.75 27.02 52.81
N ALA A 11 -2.60 26.39 52.80
CA ALA A 11 -1.87 26.05 51.59
C ALA A 11 -2.47 24.79 50.98
N VAL A 12 -3.18 24.91 49.85
CA VAL A 12 -3.64 23.78 49.03
C VAL A 12 -2.48 23.32 48.16
N LEU A 13 -1.82 22.24 48.51
CA LEU A 13 -0.88 21.54 47.63
C LEU A 13 -1.66 20.83 46.50
N GLY A 14 -1.69 21.43 45.34
CA GLY A 14 -2.14 20.77 44.13
C GLY A 14 -1.14 19.70 43.67
N LEU A 15 -1.48 18.45 43.85
CA LEU A 15 -0.73 17.30 43.34
C LEU A 15 -1.03 17.18 41.82
N THR A 16 -0.18 17.75 41.00
CA THR A 16 -0.22 17.52 39.54
C THR A 16 0.32 16.11 39.27
N MET A 17 -0.58 15.16 39.02
CA MET A 17 -0.21 13.87 38.48
C MET A 17 0.27 14.10 37.03
N PHE A 18 1.58 14.09 36.80
CA PHE A 18 2.14 13.88 35.49
C PHE A 18 1.87 12.43 35.09
N SER A 19 0.87 12.20 34.26
CA SER A 19 0.71 10.91 33.56
C SER A 19 1.90 10.80 32.61
N SER A 20 2.90 10.01 32.97
CA SER A 20 3.94 9.56 32.05
C SER A 20 3.24 8.62 31.08
N ALA A 21 2.91 9.10 29.90
CA ALA A 21 2.58 8.20 28.80
C ALA A 21 3.83 7.33 28.59
N ALA A 22 3.75 6.06 28.94
CA ALA A 22 4.77 5.08 28.56
C ALA A 22 4.79 5.11 27.03
N MET A 23 5.92 5.52 26.45
CA MET A 23 6.14 5.34 25.01
C MET A 23 6.04 3.84 24.76
N ALA A 24 5.15 3.44 23.86
CA ALA A 24 5.06 2.07 23.40
C ALA A 24 6.47 1.61 22.99
N LYS A 25 6.88 0.44 23.48
CA LYS A 25 8.21 -0.10 23.17
C LYS A 25 8.15 -0.71 21.79
N GLU A 26 8.58 0.04 20.78
CA GLU A 26 8.71 -0.45 19.42
C GLU A 26 9.61 -1.69 19.35
N GLU A 27 9.22 -2.63 18.53
CA GLU A 27 9.99 -3.84 18.20
C GLU A 27 10.36 -3.87 16.72
N THR A 28 11.28 -4.76 16.37
CA THR A 28 11.79 -4.86 15.01
C THR A 28 11.67 -6.29 14.50
N ALA A 29 11.24 -6.44 13.25
CA ALA A 29 11.25 -7.68 12.48
C ALA A 29 12.04 -7.48 11.18
N ILE A 30 12.72 -8.51 10.66
CA ILE A 30 13.51 -8.45 9.42
C ILE A 30 13.13 -9.63 8.54
N PHE A 31 12.79 -9.34 7.28
CA PHE A 31 12.31 -10.30 6.31
C PHE A 31 13.04 -10.18 4.97
N GLY A 32 13.66 -11.26 4.50
CA GLY A 32 14.14 -11.43 3.14
C GLY A 32 13.08 -12.13 2.31
N GLY A 33 12.55 -11.48 1.29
CA GLY A 33 11.43 -11.99 0.49
C GLY A 33 11.60 -11.81 -1.02
N GLY A 34 12.83 -11.85 -1.53
CA GLY A 34 13.16 -11.46 -2.89
C GLY A 34 13.33 -9.94 -2.99
N CYS A 35 12.97 -9.36 -4.10
CA CYS A 35 13.10 -7.92 -4.32
C CYS A 35 12.39 -7.09 -3.23
N PHE A 36 13.15 -6.27 -2.51
CA PHE A 36 12.65 -5.45 -1.40
C PHE A 36 11.59 -4.43 -1.82
N TRP A 37 11.58 -3.93 -3.06
CA TRP A 37 10.52 -3.05 -3.58
C TRP A 37 9.11 -3.67 -3.44
N CYS A 38 9.03 -5.01 -3.56
CA CYS A 38 7.77 -5.72 -3.41
C CYS A 38 7.44 -6.05 -1.96
N MET A 39 8.41 -5.93 -1.06
CA MET A 39 8.25 -6.27 0.35
C MET A 39 7.89 -5.07 1.23
N GLU A 40 8.20 -3.83 0.85
CA GLU A 40 7.83 -2.63 1.61
C GLU A 40 6.31 -2.44 1.71
N PRO A 41 5.53 -2.34 0.60
CA PRO A 41 4.12 -1.96 0.65
C PRO A 41 3.23 -2.85 1.51
N PRO A 42 3.38 -4.20 1.51
CA PRO A 42 2.52 -5.06 2.31
C PRO A 42 2.64 -4.85 3.82
N PHE A 43 3.80 -4.37 4.29
CA PHE A 43 4.00 -4.09 5.71
C PHE A 43 3.60 -2.66 6.08
N GLU A 44 3.88 -1.68 5.22
CA GLU A 44 3.55 -0.27 5.47
C GLU A 44 2.05 -0.01 5.59
N GLN A 45 1.22 -0.84 4.96
CA GLN A 45 -0.23 -0.76 5.01
C GLN A 45 -0.84 -1.32 6.31
N LEU A 46 -0.02 -1.96 7.17
CA LEU A 46 -0.52 -2.57 8.40
C LEU A 46 -0.62 -1.54 9.53
N GLU A 47 -1.79 -1.44 10.15
CA GLU A 47 -1.95 -0.63 11.35
C GLU A 47 -1.01 -1.13 12.46
N GLY A 48 -0.24 -0.24 13.08
CA GLY A 48 0.75 -0.59 14.08
C GLY A 48 2.17 -0.75 13.54
N VAL A 49 2.38 -0.78 12.22
CA VAL A 49 3.71 -0.62 11.62
C VAL A 49 4.09 0.86 11.65
N VAL A 50 5.28 1.16 12.13
CA VAL A 50 5.79 2.52 12.33
C VAL A 50 6.72 2.93 11.19
N GLU A 51 7.56 1.99 10.73
CA GLU A 51 8.55 2.23 9.68
C GLU A 51 8.86 0.91 8.95
N VAL A 52 9.03 0.97 7.66
CA VAL A 52 9.62 -0.12 6.86
C VAL A 52 10.82 0.43 6.09
N VAL A 53 11.94 -0.27 6.12
CA VAL A 53 13.19 0.16 5.48
C VAL A 53 13.72 -0.95 4.61
N ALA A 54 13.93 -0.69 3.32
CA ALA A 54 14.62 -1.59 2.41
C ALA A 54 16.13 -1.61 2.70
N GLY A 55 16.76 -2.80 2.64
CA GLY A 55 18.17 -2.91 2.94
C GLY A 55 18.77 -4.30 2.71
N TYR A 56 19.92 -4.49 3.31
CA TYR A 56 20.74 -5.69 3.16
C TYR A 56 21.08 -6.26 4.54
N THR A 57 21.09 -7.59 4.67
CA THR A 57 21.51 -8.29 5.89
C THR A 57 22.14 -9.64 5.54
N GLY A 58 22.93 -10.22 6.45
CA GLY A 58 23.58 -11.51 6.26
C GLY A 58 24.96 -11.44 5.64
N GLY A 59 25.48 -10.24 5.41
CA GLY A 59 26.82 -10.00 4.86
C GLY A 59 27.58 -8.92 5.63
N THR A 60 28.70 -8.47 5.08
CA THR A 60 29.57 -7.46 5.70
C THR A 60 29.19 -6.04 5.28
N GLU A 61 29.50 -5.03 6.12
CA GLU A 61 29.29 -3.62 5.81
C GLU A 61 29.98 -3.18 4.49
N GLU A 62 31.16 -3.71 4.22
CA GLU A 62 31.91 -3.40 3.00
C GLU A 62 31.16 -3.83 1.73
N ASP A 63 30.33 -4.88 1.82
CA ASP A 63 29.60 -5.44 0.69
C ASP A 63 28.14 -4.99 0.62
N ALA A 64 27.67 -4.15 1.55
CA ALA A 64 26.33 -3.61 1.61
C ALA A 64 26.15 -2.44 0.61
N ASP A 65 26.26 -2.72 -0.67
CA ASP A 65 26.11 -1.82 -1.81
C ASP A 65 25.36 -2.53 -2.92
N TYR A 66 24.37 -1.86 -3.54
CA TYR A 66 23.48 -2.48 -4.54
C TYR A 66 24.24 -3.19 -5.67
N LYS A 67 25.33 -2.59 -6.19
CA LYS A 67 26.09 -3.21 -7.26
C LYS A 67 26.74 -4.52 -6.84
N LYS A 68 27.20 -4.60 -5.59
CA LYS A 68 27.83 -5.80 -5.05
C LYS A 68 26.76 -6.86 -4.76
N VAL A 69 25.68 -6.48 -4.04
CA VAL A 69 24.60 -7.40 -3.68
C VAL A 69 23.89 -7.94 -4.91
N SER A 70 23.48 -7.10 -5.84
CA SER A 70 22.78 -7.50 -7.08
C SER A 70 23.66 -8.34 -8.03
N SER A 71 24.99 -8.33 -7.84
CA SER A 71 25.88 -9.23 -8.58
C SER A 71 25.78 -10.68 -8.13
N GLY A 72 25.14 -10.98 -6.98
CA GLY A 72 25.00 -12.31 -6.40
C GLY A 72 26.29 -12.89 -5.83
N ARG A 73 27.29 -12.05 -5.54
CA ARG A 73 28.63 -12.48 -5.05
C ARG A 73 28.87 -12.19 -3.57
N THR A 74 27.86 -11.63 -2.89
CA THR A 74 27.88 -11.36 -1.46
C THR A 74 27.02 -12.38 -0.72
N ASP A 75 27.15 -12.45 0.59
CA ASP A 75 26.27 -13.25 1.44
C ASP A 75 24.96 -12.51 1.80
N HIS A 76 24.82 -11.25 1.37
CA HIS A 76 23.64 -10.43 1.64
C HIS A 76 22.36 -10.99 1.03
N TYR A 77 21.29 -10.81 1.77
CA TYR A 77 19.91 -10.85 1.30
C TYR A 77 19.41 -9.42 1.06
N GLU A 78 18.62 -9.22 0.02
CA GLU A 78 17.70 -8.08 0.00
C GLU A 78 16.62 -8.35 1.04
N ALA A 79 16.40 -7.40 1.93
CA ALA A 79 15.47 -7.55 3.05
C ALA A 79 14.77 -6.24 3.39
N VAL A 80 13.67 -6.35 4.09
CA VAL A 80 13.01 -5.21 4.75
C VAL A 80 13.11 -5.34 6.26
N ARG A 81 13.39 -4.21 6.93
CA ARG A 81 13.31 -4.07 8.37
C ARG A 81 12.01 -3.36 8.70
N VAL A 82 11.16 -4.01 9.48
CA VAL A 82 9.86 -3.51 9.92
C VAL A 82 9.96 -3.11 11.38
N VAL A 83 9.72 -1.85 11.70
CA VAL A 83 9.56 -1.34 13.07
C VAL A 83 8.07 -1.27 13.36
N TYR A 84 7.62 -1.84 14.47
CA TYR A 84 6.20 -1.96 14.78
C TYR A 84 5.91 -1.77 16.27
N ASP A 85 4.70 -1.36 16.58
CA ASP A 85 4.14 -1.26 17.92
C ASP A 85 3.49 -2.62 18.29
N PRO A 86 4.08 -3.39 19.23
CA PRO A 86 3.57 -4.72 19.57
C PRO A 86 2.24 -4.68 20.35
N GLU A 87 1.79 -3.50 20.78
CA GLU A 87 0.46 -3.32 21.38
C GLU A 87 -0.65 -3.22 20.32
N LYS A 88 -0.28 -2.91 19.06
CA LYS A 88 -1.21 -2.74 17.93
C LYS A 88 -1.17 -3.90 16.96
N ILE A 89 0.01 -4.42 16.65
CA ILE A 89 0.21 -5.54 15.72
C ILE A 89 1.20 -6.54 16.28
N SER A 90 0.87 -7.83 16.20
CA SER A 90 1.72 -8.89 16.71
C SER A 90 2.79 -9.30 15.69
N TYR A 91 3.93 -9.84 16.17
CA TYR A 91 4.94 -10.43 15.29
C TYR A 91 4.36 -11.55 14.41
N LYS A 92 3.37 -12.31 14.92
CA LYS A 92 2.69 -13.36 14.15
C LYS A 92 1.99 -12.81 12.92
N GLU A 93 1.28 -11.69 13.03
CA GLU A 93 0.61 -11.05 11.90
C GLU A 93 1.61 -10.55 10.86
N LEU A 94 2.79 -10.05 11.27
CA LEU A 94 3.87 -9.71 10.34
C LEU A 94 4.40 -10.94 9.60
N VAL A 95 4.58 -12.08 10.30
CA VAL A 95 5.00 -13.34 9.68
C VAL A 95 3.94 -13.88 8.72
N GLU A 96 2.66 -13.77 9.04
CA GLU A 96 1.56 -14.15 8.15
C GLU A 96 1.53 -13.28 6.89
N THR A 97 1.74 -11.98 7.04
CA THR A 97 1.88 -11.05 5.90
C THR A 97 3.07 -11.43 5.03
N PHE A 98 4.23 -11.74 5.63
CA PHE A 98 5.40 -12.21 4.89
C PHE A 98 5.12 -13.43 4.03
N TRP A 99 4.48 -14.49 4.58
CA TRP A 99 4.16 -15.72 3.84
C TRP A 99 3.30 -15.46 2.61
N ARG A 100 2.41 -14.48 2.68
CA ARG A 100 1.53 -14.10 1.57
C ARG A 100 2.26 -13.44 0.41
N GLN A 101 3.45 -12.91 0.64
CA GLN A 101 4.20 -12.16 -0.39
C GLN A 101 5.21 -13.02 -1.16
N ILE A 102 5.44 -14.28 -0.79
CA ILE A 102 6.54 -15.09 -1.32
C ILE A 102 6.07 -16.46 -1.84
N ASP A 103 6.91 -17.10 -2.68
CA ASP A 103 6.89 -18.56 -2.86
C ASP A 103 7.86 -19.18 -1.83
N PRO A 104 7.36 -19.69 -0.70
CA PRO A 104 8.21 -20.20 0.37
C PRO A 104 8.89 -21.51 0.00
N THR A 105 8.59 -22.09 -1.18
CA THR A 105 9.13 -23.35 -1.67
C THR A 105 10.25 -23.17 -2.70
N ASP A 106 10.61 -21.92 -3.04
CA ASP A 106 11.66 -21.60 -4.00
C ASP A 106 12.99 -21.23 -3.28
N ASP A 107 14.02 -22.04 -3.42
CA ASP A 107 15.35 -21.87 -2.81
C ASP A 107 16.34 -21.11 -3.69
N GLY A 108 15.97 -20.79 -4.94
CA GLY A 108 16.86 -20.15 -5.92
C GLY A 108 16.60 -18.67 -6.14
N GLY A 109 15.71 -18.06 -5.38
CA GLY A 109 15.28 -16.67 -5.52
C GLY A 109 13.77 -16.53 -5.40
N GLN A 110 13.19 -15.51 -6.00
CA GLN A 110 11.75 -15.30 -5.98
C GLN A 110 11.24 -14.88 -7.36
N PHE A 111 10.37 -15.67 -7.96
CA PHE A 111 9.74 -15.38 -9.25
C PHE A 111 10.78 -15.15 -10.37
N ALA A 112 10.75 -13.97 -11.04
CA ALA A 112 11.74 -13.60 -12.04
C ALA A 112 13.12 -13.26 -11.44
N ASP A 113 13.17 -12.93 -10.15
CA ASP A 113 14.39 -12.51 -9.47
C ASP A 113 15.17 -13.74 -8.98
N ARG A 114 16.32 -13.98 -9.59
CA ARG A 114 17.12 -15.18 -9.32
C ARG A 114 18.47 -14.83 -8.70
N GLY A 115 18.86 -15.60 -7.72
CA GLY A 115 20.15 -15.43 -7.04
C GLY A 115 20.05 -15.53 -5.52
N SER A 116 21.22 -15.66 -4.85
CA SER A 116 21.31 -15.86 -3.40
C SER A 116 20.70 -14.73 -2.58
N HIS A 117 20.81 -13.50 -3.08
CA HIS A 117 20.28 -12.30 -2.43
C HIS A 117 18.75 -12.17 -2.49
N TYR A 118 18.10 -12.96 -3.36
CA TYR A 118 16.63 -13.02 -3.47
C TYR A 118 15.99 -14.23 -2.80
N ARG A 119 16.77 -15.04 -2.06
CA ARG A 119 16.20 -16.13 -1.26
C ARG A 119 15.32 -15.62 -0.13
N THR A 120 14.43 -16.47 0.34
CA THR A 120 13.52 -16.13 1.44
C THR A 120 14.14 -16.49 2.80
N ALA A 121 14.02 -15.55 3.76
CA ALA A 121 14.46 -15.75 5.13
C ALA A 121 13.69 -14.88 6.12
N ILE A 122 13.48 -15.40 7.34
CA ILE A 122 13.02 -14.64 8.50
C ILE A 122 14.23 -14.51 9.44
N PHE A 123 14.60 -13.27 9.78
CA PHE A 123 15.71 -12.98 10.70
C PHE A 123 15.16 -12.60 12.06
N TYR A 124 15.34 -13.45 13.07
CA TYR A 124 14.81 -13.24 14.40
C TYR A 124 15.76 -12.45 15.31
N ASN A 125 15.18 -11.52 16.09
CA ASN A 125 15.90 -10.71 17.07
C ASN A 125 15.78 -11.29 18.51
N SER A 126 14.89 -12.25 18.72
CA SER A 126 14.67 -12.89 20.04
C SER A 126 14.26 -14.35 19.90
N GLU A 127 14.37 -15.10 21.01
CA GLU A 127 13.91 -16.49 21.07
C GLU A 127 12.39 -16.63 20.90
N GLU A 128 11.63 -15.61 21.29
CA GLU A 128 10.18 -15.52 21.10
C GLU A 128 9.86 -15.43 19.62
N GLN A 129 10.54 -14.52 18.87
CA GLN A 129 10.41 -14.39 17.43
C GLN A 129 10.82 -15.68 16.70
N ARG A 130 11.93 -16.30 17.11
CA ARG A 130 12.36 -17.58 16.54
C ARG A 130 11.30 -18.66 16.65
N LYS A 131 10.75 -18.85 17.86
CA LYS A 131 9.70 -19.85 18.12
C LYS A 131 8.42 -19.56 17.31
N ALA A 132 8.02 -18.29 17.25
CA ALA A 132 6.83 -17.89 16.50
C ALA A 132 7.01 -18.14 14.99
N ALA A 133 8.19 -17.81 14.44
CA ALA A 133 8.51 -18.06 13.02
C ALA A 133 8.59 -19.57 12.71
N GLU A 134 9.24 -20.37 13.56
CA GLU A 134 9.33 -21.83 13.41
C GLU A 134 7.93 -22.49 13.45
N LEU A 135 7.09 -22.07 14.39
CA LEU A 135 5.71 -22.57 14.50
C LEU A 135 4.91 -22.22 13.27
N SER A 136 4.95 -20.95 12.85
CA SER A 136 4.23 -20.48 11.65
C SER A 136 4.70 -21.19 10.38
N LYS A 137 6.01 -21.43 10.23
CA LYS A 137 6.56 -22.24 9.14
C LYS A 137 6.04 -23.66 9.15
N GLN A 138 5.96 -24.29 10.31
CA GLN A 138 5.42 -25.63 10.47
C GLN A 138 3.94 -25.68 10.11
N GLU A 139 3.14 -24.73 10.63
CA GLU A 139 1.71 -24.62 10.31
C GLU A 139 1.49 -24.45 8.81
N LEU A 140 2.30 -23.61 8.15
CA LEU A 140 2.24 -23.42 6.71
C LEU A 140 2.58 -24.70 5.93
N ASP A 141 3.61 -25.44 6.33
CA ASP A 141 4.00 -26.69 5.68
C ASP A 141 2.95 -27.80 5.89
N GLU A 142 2.32 -27.86 7.07
CA GLU A 142 1.24 -28.78 7.41
C GLU A 142 -0.08 -28.46 6.70
N SER A 143 -0.34 -27.20 6.35
CA SER A 143 -1.56 -26.74 5.67
C SER A 143 -1.72 -27.34 4.28
N LYS A 144 -0.63 -27.78 3.66
CA LYS A 144 -0.59 -28.34 2.28
C LYS A 144 -1.09 -27.35 1.20
N ILE A 145 -1.02 -26.05 1.49
CA ILE A 145 -1.28 -25.02 0.47
C ILE A 145 -0.26 -25.14 -0.66
N PHE A 146 0.97 -25.57 -0.34
CA PHE A 146 2.04 -25.82 -1.30
C PHE A 146 2.31 -27.32 -1.48
N ASP A 147 2.56 -27.76 -2.72
CA ASP A 147 2.90 -29.14 -3.05
C ASP A 147 4.34 -29.51 -2.68
N ARG A 148 5.18 -28.52 -2.42
CA ARG A 148 6.59 -28.67 -2.06
C ARG A 148 6.83 -28.20 -0.62
N PRO A 149 7.85 -28.69 0.07
CA PRO A 149 8.17 -28.26 1.44
C PRO A 149 8.59 -26.79 1.47
N VAL A 150 8.29 -26.13 2.60
CA VAL A 150 8.72 -24.76 2.88
C VAL A 150 10.22 -24.72 3.15
N VAL A 151 10.99 -24.06 2.26
CA VAL A 151 12.46 -23.94 2.33
C VAL A 151 12.95 -22.62 2.93
N THR A 152 12.06 -21.65 3.16
CA THR A 152 12.40 -20.38 3.80
C THR A 152 13.25 -20.58 5.04
N ALA A 153 14.40 -19.91 5.12
CA ALA A 153 15.30 -20.00 6.26
C ALA A 153 14.80 -19.20 7.47
N ILE A 154 15.09 -19.69 8.69
CA ILE A 154 14.88 -18.92 9.93
C ILE A 154 16.26 -18.76 10.55
N LEU A 155 16.77 -17.52 10.57
CA LEU A 155 18.16 -17.19 10.89
C LEU A 155 18.21 -16.16 12.03
N PRO A 156 19.27 -16.15 12.85
CA PRO A 156 19.48 -15.05 13.78
C PRO A 156 19.68 -13.74 13.01
N ALA A 157 19.15 -12.64 13.55
CA ALA A 157 19.38 -11.34 12.97
C ALA A 157 20.86 -10.95 13.02
N GLU A 158 21.37 -10.48 11.90
CA GLU A 158 22.68 -9.89 11.74
C GLU A 158 22.55 -8.38 11.49
N PRO A 159 23.66 -7.62 11.43
CA PRO A 159 23.58 -6.19 11.13
C PRO A 159 22.76 -5.92 9.85
N PHE A 160 21.87 -4.96 9.94
CA PHE A 160 21.05 -4.51 8.82
C PHE A 160 21.62 -3.20 8.29
N TYR A 161 21.86 -3.15 7.00
CA TYR A 161 22.38 -1.99 6.28
C TYR A 161 21.29 -1.44 5.37
N MET A 162 20.91 -0.19 5.59
CA MET A 162 19.89 0.48 4.77
C MET A 162 20.36 0.57 3.32
N ALA A 163 19.48 0.21 2.38
CA ALA A 163 19.76 0.40 0.96
C ALA A 163 19.74 1.89 0.59
N GLU A 164 20.28 2.19 -0.57
CA GLU A 164 20.38 3.56 -1.09
C GLU A 164 19.01 4.22 -1.18
N GLU A 165 18.95 5.54 -0.96
CA GLU A 165 17.71 6.33 -0.87
C GLU A 165 16.75 6.15 -2.04
N TYR A 166 17.26 5.90 -3.25
CA TYR A 166 16.43 5.67 -4.42
C TYR A 166 15.70 4.31 -4.42
N HIS A 167 16.02 3.42 -3.47
CA HIS A 167 15.33 2.15 -3.26
C HIS A 167 14.21 2.24 -2.23
N GLN A 168 14.28 3.21 -1.30
CA GLN A 168 13.25 3.41 -0.29
C GLN A 168 11.98 3.92 -0.95
N ASP A 169 10.82 3.42 -0.54
CA ASP A 169 9.49 3.79 -1.07
C ASP A 169 9.44 3.70 -2.61
N TYR A 170 10.14 2.74 -3.20
CA TYR A 170 10.25 2.66 -4.67
C TYR A 170 8.88 2.58 -5.34
N TYR A 171 7.93 1.90 -4.72
CA TYR A 171 6.57 1.75 -5.19
C TYR A 171 5.79 3.08 -5.23
N LEU A 172 6.14 4.06 -4.38
CA LEU A 172 5.59 5.42 -4.40
C LEU A 172 6.32 6.33 -5.37
N LYS A 173 7.66 6.18 -5.46
CA LYS A 173 8.54 7.04 -6.28
C LYS A 173 8.50 6.65 -7.76
N ASN A 174 8.21 5.38 -8.09
CA ASN A 174 8.26 4.82 -9.44
C ASN A 174 7.05 3.90 -9.73
N VAL A 175 5.85 4.40 -9.47
CA VAL A 175 4.59 3.63 -9.46
C VAL A 175 4.39 2.76 -10.72
N LEU A 176 4.54 3.35 -11.91
CA LEU A 176 4.35 2.62 -13.17
C LEU A 176 5.35 1.48 -13.34
N HIS A 177 6.63 1.78 -13.11
CA HIS A 177 7.70 0.77 -13.22
C HIS A 177 7.50 -0.34 -12.19
N TYR A 178 7.14 0.02 -10.96
CA TYR A 178 6.85 -0.94 -9.90
C TYR A 178 5.68 -1.85 -10.25
N ASN A 179 4.55 -1.31 -10.72
CA ASN A 179 3.36 -2.10 -11.08
C ASN A 179 3.64 -3.05 -12.25
N MET A 180 4.33 -2.56 -13.28
CA MET A 180 4.75 -3.40 -14.41
C MET A 180 5.70 -4.51 -13.94
N TYR A 181 6.65 -4.19 -13.06
CA TYR A 181 7.59 -5.15 -12.50
C TYR A 181 6.89 -6.19 -11.61
N LYS A 182 6.07 -5.77 -10.63
CA LYS A 182 5.35 -6.68 -9.73
C LYS A 182 4.49 -7.67 -10.50
N LYS A 183 3.79 -7.21 -11.53
CA LYS A 183 2.98 -8.05 -12.41
C LYS A 183 3.83 -8.92 -13.36
N GLY A 184 4.83 -8.31 -14.00
CA GLY A 184 5.69 -8.99 -14.98
C GLY A 184 6.65 -10.00 -14.37
N SER A 185 7.07 -9.82 -13.11
CA SER A 185 7.91 -10.78 -12.39
C SER A 185 7.22 -12.10 -12.09
N GLY A 186 5.89 -12.16 -12.13
CA GLY A 186 5.10 -13.33 -11.76
C GLY A 186 4.68 -13.38 -10.28
N ARG A 187 5.10 -12.42 -9.46
CA ARG A 187 4.74 -12.35 -8.03
C ARG A 187 3.23 -12.17 -7.85
N GLN A 188 2.66 -11.14 -8.46
CA GLN A 188 1.24 -10.85 -8.32
C GLN A 188 0.35 -12.03 -8.81
N PRO A 189 0.56 -12.62 -10.00
CA PRO A 189 -0.19 -13.81 -10.42
C PRO A 189 -0.03 -15.02 -9.49
N PHE A 190 1.12 -15.18 -8.84
CA PHE A 190 1.34 -16.25 -7.87
C PHE A 190 0.51 -16.02 -6.60
N ILE A 191 0.58 -14.80 -6.03
CA ILE A 191 -0.18 -14.41 -4.83
C ILE A 191 -1.67 -14.65 -5.07
N GLU A 192 -2.21 -14.13 -6.18
CA GLU A 192 -3.61 -14.31 -6.56
C GLU A 192 -4.03 -15.77 -6.73
N ARG A 193 -3.14 -16.62 -7.23
CA ARG A 193 -3.42 -18.05 -7.42
C ARG A 193 -3.43 -18.81 -6.11
N VAL A 194 -2.51 -18.50 -5.19
CA VAL A 194 -2.31 -19.27 -3.94
C VAL A 194 -3.24 -18.79 -2.84
N TRP A 195 -3.30 -17.48 -2.65
CA TRP A 195 -4.04 -16.86 -1.54
C TRP A 195 -5.40 -16.30 -1.95
N GLY A 196 -5.75 -16.37 -3.22
CA GLY A 196 -6.84 -15.62 -3.81
C GLY A 196 -6.40 -14.21 -4.19
N LYS A 197 -7.23 -13.48 -4.88
CA LYS A 197 -6.97 -12.06 -5.07
C LYS A 197 -6.92 -11.44 -3.68
N GLU A 198 -5.83 -10.74 -3.36
CA GLU A 198 -5.80 -9.93 -2.14
C GLU A 198 -6.95 -8.93 -2.24
N THR A 199 -7.99 -9.22 -1.50
CA THR A 199 -9.01 -8.25 -1.20
C THR A 199 -8.38 -7.35 -0.12
N GLY A 200 -7.87 -6.21 -0.51
CA GLY A 200 -7.61 -5.14 0.45
C GLY A 200 -8.90 -4.92 1.21
N THR A 201 -8.86 -5.03 2.53
CA THR A 201 -9.96 -4.88 3.48
C THR A 201 -11.30 -5.48 3.01
N GLU A 202 -11.90 -6.34 3.82
CA GLU A 202 -13.15 -7.08 3.56
C GLU A 202 -14.29 -6.17 3.07
N ASN A 203 -14.29 -5.88 1.79
CA ASN A 203 -15.43 -5.32 1.08
C ASN A 203 -15.77 -6.18 -0.16
N ASP A 204 -15.47 -7.49 -0.08
CA ASP A 204 -15.87 -8.48 -1.09
C ASP A 204 -17.39 -8.59 -1.15
N GLY A 205 -18.01 -7.74 -1.91
CA GLY A 205 -19.45 -7.67 -2.12
C GLY A 205 -20.04 -6.25 -2.06
N ALA A 206 -19.27 -5.26 -1.56
CA ALA A 206 -19.76 -3.87 -1.48
C ALA A 206 -19.78 -3.20 -2.86
N TYR A 207 -18.81 -3.54 -3.74
CA TYR A 207 -18.66 -2.89 -5.05
C TYR A 207 -18.78 -3.93 -6.17
N THR A 208 -19.90 -3.92 -6.88
CA THR A 208 -20.16 -4.87 -7.98
C THR A 208 -20.60 -4.13 -9.23
N LYS A 209 -20.17 -4.65 -10.39
CA LYS A 209 -20.64 -4.14 -11.68
C LYS A 209 -22.07 -4.63 -11.94
N PRO A 210 -23.06 -3.73 -12.10
CA PRO A 210 -24.40 -4.11 -12.53
C PRO A 210 -24.39 -4.69 -13.95
N LYS A 211 -25.47 -5.36 -14.34
CA LYS A 211 -25.61 -5.86 -15.71
C LYS A 211 -25.72 -4.70 -16.71
N GLU A 212 -25.30 -4.95 -17.95
CA GLU A 212 -25.29 -3.89 -19.00
C GLU A 212 -26.68 -3.22 -19.19
N GLU A 213 -27.77 -3.99 -19.09
CA GLU A 213 -29.12 -3.44 -19.21
C GLU A 213 -29.46 -2.47 -18.07
N GLU A 214 -29.00 -2.74 -16.86
CA GLU A 214 -29.15 -1.88 -15.70
C GLU A 214 -28.25 -0.64 -15.81
N LEU A 215 -27.01 -0.82 -16.27
CA LEU A 215 -26.10 0.30 -16.53
C LEU A 215 -26.63 1.29 -17.56
N ARG A 216 -27.31 0.80 -18.62
CA ARG A 216 -27.94 1.67 -19.63
C ARG A 216 -29.13 2.48 -19.07
N GLN A 217 -29.73 2.03 -17.97
CA GLN A 217 -30.82 2.74 -17.30
C GLN A 217 -30.31 3.71 -16.23
N GLN A 218 -29.21 3.37 -15.57
CA GLN A 218 -28.64 4.14 -14.45
C GLN A 218 -27.70 5.26 -14.91
N LEU A 219 -26.90 5.00 -15.97
CA LEU A 219 -25.90 5.93 -16.46
C LEU A 219 -26.46 6.87 -17.52
N THR A 220 -25.99 8.11 -17.50
CA THR A 220 -26.19 9.02 -18.62
C THR A 220 -25.46 8.51 -19.87
N PRO A 221 -25.85 8.95 -21.10
CA PRO A 221 -25.18 8.51 -22.32
C PRO A 221 -23.66 8.72 -22.30
N ILE A 222 -23.18 9.83 -21.74
CA ILE A 222 -21.74 10.12 -21.68
C ILE A 222 -21.03 9.23 -20.63
N GLN A 223 -21.65 8.98 -19.48
CA GLN A 223 -21.11 8.06 -18.48
C GLN A 223 -20.97 6.65 -19.04
N PHE A 224 -22.02 6.16 -19.72
CA PHE A 224 -21.98 4.84 -20.36
C PHE A 224 -20.92 4.77 -21.46
N GLN A 225 -20.83 5.80 -22.32
CA GLN A 225 -19.83 5.86 -23.36
C GLN A 225 -18.41 5.87 -22.80
N VAL A 226 -18.15 6.63 -21.74
CA VAL A 226 -16.83 6.70 -21.10
C VAL A 226 -16.49 5.40 -20.42
N THR A 227 -17.35 4.92 -19.48
CA THR A 227 -17.02 3.80 -18.61
C THR A 227 -17.06 2.45 -19.29
N GLN A 228 -17.92 2.25 -20.32
CA GLN A 228 -18.19 0.95 -20.95
C GLN A 228 -17.72 0.85 -22.41
N GLN A 229 -17.36 1.96 -23.04
CA GLN A 229 -16.95 2.00 -24.44
C GLN A 229 -15.63 2.77 -24.66
N ASP A 230 -14.84 2.93 -23.59
CA ASP A 230 -13.52 3.57 -23.59
C ASP A 230 -13.53 4.98 -24.20
N GLY A 231 -14.66 5.69 -24.00
CA GLY A 231 -14.85 7.04 -24.51
C GLY A 231 -14.08 8.09 -23.72
N THR A 232 -14.02 9.30 -24.27
CA THR A 232 -13.45 10.47 -23.59
C THR A 232 -14.42 11.63 -23.71
N GLU A 233 -14.71 12.29 -22.59
CA GLU A 233 -15.52 13.51 -22.56
C GLU A 233 -14.75 14.75 -23.00
N PRO A 234 -15.41 15.85 -23.42
CA PRO A 234 -14.70 17.07 -23.84
C PRO A 234 -13.92 17.74 -22.69
N PRO A 235 -12.70 18.26 -22.97
CA PRO A 235 -11.93 19.01 -21.99
C PRO A 235 -12.61 20.33 -21.63
N PHE A 236 -12.46 20.78 -20.38
CA PHE A 236 -13.04 22.02 -19.82
C PHE A 236 -14.58 22.11 -19.87
N ASN A 237 -15.24 21.06 -20.32
CA ASN A 237 -16.70 20.95 -20.39
C ASN A 237 -17.12 19.61 -19.75
N ASN A 238 -16.72 19.41 -18.51
CA ASN A 238 -17.06 18.28 -17.69
C ASN A 238 -17.18 18.71 -16.22
N GLU A 239 -17.76 17.91 -15.38
CA GLU A 239 -18.25 18.32 -14.06
C GLU A 239 -17.13 18.66 -13.07
N PHE A 240 -16.05 17.88 -13.04
CA PHE A 240 -15.07 17.93 -11.95
C PHE A 240 -13.69 18.51 -12.34
N TRP A 241 -13.48 19.00 -13.58
CA TRP A 241 -12.18 19.53 -13.98
C TRP A 241 -11.70 20.66 -13.05
N ASN A 242 -12.59 21.51 -12.56
CA ASN A 242 -12.29 22.65 -11.67
C ASN A 242 -12.91 22.51 -10.27
N ASN A 243 -13.42 21.33 -9.88
CA ASN A 243 -13.93 21.10 -8.53
C ASN A 243 -12.80 21.21 -7.51
N LYS A 244 -13.02 22.01 -6.42
CA LYS A 244 -12.06 22.24 -5.32
C LYS A 244 -12.65 21.90 -3.95
N GLU A 245 -13.83 21.32 -3.91
CA GLU A 245 -14.49 20.91 -2.68
C GLU A 245 -13.72 19.73 -2.05
N ALA A 246 -13.67 19.71 -0.70
CA ALA A 246 -13.08 18.60 0.04
C ALA A 246 -14.00 17.37 -0.03
N GLY A 247 -13.45 16.23 -0.37
CA GLY A 247 -14.19 14.98 -0.50
C GLY A 247 -13.43 13.93 -1.31
N ILE A 248 -14.12 12.84 -1.63
CA ILE A 248 -13.57 11.74 -2.43
C ILE A 248 -14.32 11.60 -3.76
N TYR A 249 -13.64 10.96 -4.70
CA TYR A 249 -14.19 10.59 -6.01
C TYR A 249 -14.30 9.07 -6.07
N VAL A 250 -15.51 8.56 -6.32
CA VAL A 250 -15.80 7.13 -6.43
C VAL A 250 -16.17 6.78 -7.86
N ASP A 251 -16.05 5.51 -8.23
CA ASP A 251 -16.52 5.02 -9.53
C ASP A 251 -18.04 5.22 -9.65
N VAL A 252 -18.48 5.79 -10.74
CA VAL A 252 -19.90 6.06 -10.98
C VAL A 252 -20.74 4.80 -11.15
N VAL A 253 -20.10 3.68 -11.50
CA VAL A 253 -20.74 2.37 -11.75
C VAL A 253 -20.84 1.55 -10.47
N SER A 254 -19.72 1.34 -9.76
CA SER A 254 -19.66 0.46 -8.59
C SER A 254 -19.71 1.21 -7.25
N GLY A 255 -19.34 2.49 -7.22
CA GLY A 255 -19.17 3.25 -6.00
C GLY A 255 -17.82 3.02 -5.30
N GLU A 256 -16.90 2.24 -5.89
CA GLU A 256 -15.58 2.03 -5.27
C GLU A 256 -14.77 3.33 -5.18
N PRO A 257 -14.10 3.60 -4.03
CA PRO A 257 -13.29 4.81 -3.83
C PRO A 257 -12.07 4.81 -4.74
N LEU A 258 -11.85 5.89 -5.49
CA LEU A 258 -10.80 5.98 -6.50
C LEU A 258 -9.78 7.08 -6.22
N PHE A 259 -10.23 8.30 -5.91
CA PHE A 259 -9.35 9.46 -5.72
C PHE A 259 -9.81 10.37 -4.59
N SER A 260 -8.87 11.15 -4.03
CA SER A 260 -9.15 12.18 -3.02
C SER A 260 -8.96 13.58 -3.58
N SER A 261 -9.75 14.53 -3.10
CA SER A 261 -9.55 15.95 -3.39
C SER A 261 -8.21 16.49 -2.89
N LEU A 262 -7.60 15.82 -1.89
CA LEU A 262 -6.28 16.16 -1.36
C LEU A 262 -5.16 15.91 -2.36
N ASP A 263 -5.33 14.95 -3.27
CA ASP A 263 -4.38 14.60 -4.30
C ASP A 263 -4.69 15.22 -5.67
N LYS A 264 -5.78 16.01 -5.73
CA LYS A 264 -6.23 16.71 -6.95
C LYS A 264 -5.43 18.00 -7.18
N PHE A 265 -5.03 18.24 -8.43
CA PHE A 265 -4.31 19.45 -8.80
C PHE A 265 -4.77 20.02 -10.16
N GLU A 266 -4.43 21.28 -10.42
CA GLU A 266 -4.73 21.96 -11.69
C GLU A 266 -3.67 21.61 -12.74
N SER A 267 -3.96 20.66 -13.59
CA SER A 267 -3.05 20.23 -14.68
C SER A 267 -3.12 21.10 -15.93
N GLY A 268 -4.17 21.90 -16.08
CA GLY A 268 -4.43 22.69 -17.30
C GLY A 268 -4.93 21.88 -18.50
N THR A 269 -5.18 20.57 -18.33
CA THR A 269 -5.60 19.69 -19.44
C THR A 269 -7.10 19.72 -19.71
N GLY A 270 -7.89 20.22 -18.75
CA GLY A 270 -9.35 20.31 -18.86
C GLY A 270 -10.10 19.09 -18.34
N TRP A 271 -9.40 18.14 -17.69
CA TRP A 271 -9.96 17.02 -16.97
C TRP A 271 -9.46 17.02 -15.51
N PRO A 272 -10.22 16.43 -14.55
CA PRO A 272 -9.73 16.24 -13.21
C PRO A 272 -8.44 15.42 -13.23
N SER A 273 -7.43 15.91 -12.49
CA SER A 273 -6.10 15.32 -12.47
C SER A 273 -5.65 15.11 -11.03
N PHE A 274 -5.11 13.92 -10.74
CA PHE A 274 -4.70 13.51 -9.40
C PHE A 274 -3.26 13.02 -9.41
N THR A 275 -2.56 13.16 -8.29
CA THR A 275 -1.16 12.72 -8.15
C THR A 275 -1.03 11.24 -7.82
N ARG A 276 -2.09 10.66 -7.23
CA ARG A 276 -2.17 9.23 -6.86
C ARG A 276 -3.64 8.80 -6.68
N PRO A 277 -3.94 7.49 -6.73
CA PRO A 277 -5.23 6.97 -6.29
C PRO A 277 -5.38 7.07 -4.77
N LEU A 278 -6.62 7.13 -4.29
CA LEU A 278 -6.98 7.02 -2.87
C LEU A 278 -6.74 5.60 -2.37
N GLU A 279 -7.24 4.62 -3.12
CA GLU A 279 -7.03 3.20 -2.89
C GLU A 279 -6.33 2.61 -4.12
N ALA A 280 -5.04 2.31 -3.99
CA ALA A 280 -4.25 1.75 -5.09
C ALA A 280 -4.82 0.41 -5.60
N ASN A 281 -5.45 -0.36 -4.72
CA ASN A 281 -6.07 -1.64 -5.04
C ASN A 281 -7.36 -1.51 -5.86
N ASN A 282 -7.98 -0.34 -5.92
CA ASN A 282 -9.19 -0.09 -6.71
C ASN A 282 -8.89 0.37 -8.14
N ILE A 283 -7.60 0.49 -8.50
CA ILE A 283 -7.14 0.90 -9.82
C ILE A 283 -6.44 -0.27 -10.52
N VAL A 284 -6.74 -0.43 -11.79
CA VAL A 284 -6.04 -1.37 -12.69
C VAL A 284 -5.48 -0.59 -13.86
N GLU A 285 -4.22 -0.81 -14.18
CA GLU A 285 -3.52 -0.15 -15.28
C GLU A 285 -3.28 -1.14 -16.43
N HIS A 286 -3.56 -0.70 -17.65
CA HIS A 286 -3.36 -1.47 -18.89
C HIS A 286 -2.57 -0.66 -19.90
N GLU A 287 -1.73 -1.33 -20.67
CA GLU A 287 -1.06 -0.69 -21.82
C GLU A 287 -2.08 -0.45 -22.94
N ASP A 288 -2.30 0.82 -23.27
CA ASP A 288 -3.11 1.26 -24.41
C ASP A 288 -2.21 1.65 -25.60
N ARG A 289 -2.32 0.90 -26.69
CA ARG A 289 -1.58 1.15 -27.95
C ARG A 289 -2.45 1.78 -29.05
N SER A 290 -3.59 2.34 -28.69
CA SER A 290 -4.47 3.04 -29.60
C SER A 290 -3.84 4.34 -30.13
N LEU A 291 -4.39 4.88 -31.24
CA LEU A 291 -4.02 6.17 -31.79
C LEU A 291 -2.51 6.34 -32.09
N PHE A 292 -1.78 5.27 -32.40
CA PHE A 292 -0.33 5.26 -32.69
C PHE A 292 0.55 5.76 -31.51
N MET A 293 0.02 5.76 -30.29
CA MET A 293 0.73 6.11 -29.06
C MET A 293 0.71 4.93 -28.09
N VAL A 294 1.72 4.86 -27.23
CA VAL A 294 1.71 3.95 -26.09
C VAL A 294 1.37 4.79 -24.87
N ARG A 295 0.26 4.45 -24.21
CA ARG A 295 -0.22 5.12 -23.00
C ARG A 295 -0.55 4.06 -21.96
N VAL A 296 -0.74 4.47 -20.72
CA VAL A 296 -1.23 3.58 -19.65
C VAL A 296 -2.67 3.99 -19.34
N GLU A 297 -3.60 3.12 -19.71
CA GLU A 297 -5.02 3.25 -19.39
C GLU A 297 -5.24 2.93 -17.91
N VAL A 298 -6.11 3.70 -17.29
CA VAL A 298 -6.56 3.52 -15.90
C VAL A 298 -8.01 3.06 -15.90
N ARG A 299 -8.26 1.93 -15.25
CA ARG A 299 -9.61 1.35 -15.09
C ARG A 299 -9.90 1.10 -13.61
N SER A 300 -11.18 1.10 -13.22
CA SER A 300 -11.59 0.65 -11.89
C SER A 300 -11.56 -0.86 -11.79
N LYS A 301 -11.22 -1.38 -10.60
CA LYS A 301 -11.01 -2.82 -10.40
C LYS A 301 -12.32 -3.63 -10.45
N ASN A 302 -13.36 -3.15 -9.76
CA ASN A 302 -14.57 -3.95 -9.57
C ASN A 302 -15.59 -3.76 -10.69
N ALA A 303 -15.69 -2.55 -11.26
CA ALA A 303 -16.59 -2.28 -12.38
C ALA A 303 -15.93 -2.41 -13.76
N ASP A 304 -14.60 -2.50 -13.82
CA ASP A 304 -13.86 -2.44 -15.09
C ASP A 304 -14.26 -1.22 -15.93
N SER A 305 -14.50 -0.09 -15.25
CA SER A 305 -14.82 1.18 -15.91
C SER A 305 -13.56 1.81 -16.49
N HIS A 306 -13.59 2.21 -17.75
CA HIS A 306 -12.55 3.11 -18.26
C HIS A 306 -12.61 4.44 -17.52
N LEU A 307 -11.53 4.80 -16.83
CA LEU A 307 -11.44 6.05 -16.07
C LEU A 307 -10.69 7.13 -16.86
N GLY A 308 -9.62 6.78 -17.53
CA GLY A 308 -8.73 7.69 -18.24
C GLY A 308 -7.35 7.11 -18.42
N HIS A 309 -6.30 7.94 -18.27
CA HIS A 309 -4.91 7.53 -18.45
C HIS A 309 -4.01 8.15 -17.38
N VAL A 310 -2.89 7.50 -17.11
CA VAL A 310 -1.83 8.04 -16.25
C VAL A 310 -0.60 8.42 -17.07
N PHE A 311 0.04 9.54 -16.70
CA PHE A 311 1.19 10.16 -17.37
C PHE A 311 2.26 10.50 -16.33
N GLU A 312 3.53 10.57 -16.77
CA GLU A 312 4.71 10.88 -15.93
C GLU A 312 5.05 12.39 -15.92
N ASP A 313 4.06 13.25 -16.11
CA ASP A 313 4.20 14.70 -16.19
C ASP A 313 3.47 15.43 -15.05
N GLY A 314 3.21 14.74 -13.95
CA GLY A 314 2.59 15.29 -12.75
C GLY A 314 3.57 16.02 -11.82
N PRO A 315 3.08 16.63 -10.74
CA PRO A 315 3.93 17.28 -9.74
C PRO A 315 4.62 16.27 -8.84
N PRO A 316 5.76 16.66 -8.20
CA PRO A 316 6.34 15.86 -7.12
C PRO A 316 5.33 15.67 -5.95
N PRO A 317 5.44 14.59 -5.15
CA PRO A 317 6.54 13.61 -5.13
C PRO A 317 6.40 12.47 -6.15
N THR A 318 5.20 12.17 -6.64
CA THR A 318 4.94 11.02 -7.51
C THR A 318 5.36 11.25 -8.96
N ASN A 319 5.40 12.49 -9.41
CA ASN A 319 5.54 12.88 -10.81
C ASN A 319 4.48 12.26 -11.74
N LEU A 320 3.39 11.73 -11.18
CA LEU A 320 2.29 11.14 -11.91
C LEU A 320 1.11 12.10 -12.04
N ARG A 321 0.43 11.99 -13.16
CA ARG A 321 -0.84 12.66 -13.42
C ARG A 321 -1.86 11.64 -13.92
N TYR A 322 -2.75 11.25 -13.02
CA TYR A 322 -3.96 10.51 -13.36
C TYR A 322 -4.97 11.47 -13.97
N CYS A 323 -5.09 11.45 -15.29
CA CYS A 323 -6.00 12.31 -16.05
C CYS A 323 -7.30 11.54 -16.28
N ILE A 324 -8.33 11.87 -15.51
CA ILE A 324 -9.52 11.04 -15.36
C ILE A 324 -10.75 11.76 -15.93
N ASN A 325 -11.63 11.02 -16.59
CA ASN A 325 -12.90 11.55 -17.06
C ASN A 325 -13.84 11.81 -15.87
N SER A 326 -14.42 13.00 -15.76
CA SER A 326 -15.46 13.31 -14.77
C SER A 326 -16.66 12.37 -14.90
N ALA A 327 -17.00 12.00 -16.12
CA ALA A 327 -18.12 11.10 -16.41
C ALA A 327 -17.94 9.69 -15.82
N ALA A 328 -16.71 9.28 -15.50
CA ALA A 328 -16.43 8.02 -14.82
C ALA A 328 -16.53 8.13 -13.29
N LEU A 329 -16.69 9.35 -12.77
CA LEU A 329 -16.62 9.65 -11.35
C LEU A 329 -17.97 10.11 -10.79
N ARG A 330 -18.18 9.84 -9.49
CA ARG A 330 -19.16 10.51 -8.62
C ARG A 330 -18.40 11.15 -7.46
N PHE A 331 -18.65 12.41 -7.18
CA PHE A 331 -18.04 13.12 -6.06
C PHE A 331 -18.88 12.98 -4.81
N ILE A 332 -18.25 12.71 -3.68
CA ILE A 332 -18.85 12.68 -2.35
C ILE A 332 -18.18 13.76 -1.51
N ALA A 333 -18.93 14.77 -1.12
CA ALA A 333 -18.40 15.84 -0.29
C ALA A 333 -18.01 15.32 1.11
N LYS A 334 -16.97 15.91 1.72
CA LYS A 334 -16.50 15.53 3.08
C LYS A 334 -17.66 15.40 4.06
N ASP A 335 -18.59 16.36 4.05
CA ASP A 335 -19.69 16.40 5.01
C ASP A 335 -20.74 15.31 4.75
N GLU A 336 -20.75 14.70 3.57
CA GLU A 336 -21.69 13.66 3.12
C GLU A 336 -21.09 12.23 3.27
N LEU A 337 -19.76 12.10 3.51
CA LEU A 337 -19.06 10.80 3.56
C LEU A 337 -19.75 9.81 4.49
N LYS A 338 -20.18 10.25 5.66
CA LYS A 338 -20.85 9.36 6.62
C LYS A 338 -22.23 8.91 6.17
N GLU A 339 -23.00 9.78 5.56
CA GLU A 339 -24.37 9.47 5.09
C GLU A 339 -24.32 8.54 3.86
N GLU A 340 -23.29 8.69 3.04
CA GLU A 340 -23.04 7.91 1.83
C GLU A 340 -22.30 6.58 2.07
N GLY A 341 -21.92 6.26 3.34
CA GLY A 341 -21.28 5.00 3.72
C GLY A 341 -19.77 4.97 3.53
N TYR A 342 -19.11 6.12 3.49
CA TYR A 342 -17.67 6.29 3.34
C TYR A 342 -17.03 6.94 4.58
N GLU A 343 -17.56 6.66 5.78
CA GLU A 343 -17.12 7.29 7.04
C GLU A 343 -15.66 7.03 7.36
N ASP A 344 -15.08 5.93 6.91
CA ASP A 344 -13.67 5.56 7.09
C ASP A 344 -12.71 6.58 6.48
N TYR A 345 -13.16 7.36 5.49
CA TYR A 345 -12.35 8.38 4.84
C TYR A 345 -12.45 9.78 5.48
N LEU A 346 -13.22 9.95 6.55
CA LEU A 346 -13.31 11.24 7.27
C LEU A 346 -11.99 11.68 7.87
N GLU A 347 -11.21 10.73 8.40
CA GLU A 347 -9.91 11.00 9.03
C GLU A 347 -8.89 11.64 8.07
N LEU A 348 -9.04 11.43 6.76
CA LEU A 348 -8.16 12.07 5.75
C LEU A 348 -8.28 13.60 5.74
N PHE A 349 -9.39 14.15 6.24
CA PHE A 349 -9.71 15.57 6.18
C PHE A 349 -9.64 16.26 7.56
N GLU A 350 -9.19 15.57 8.60
CA GLU A 350 -8.95 16.10 9.95
C GLU A 350 -7.50 16.56 10.12
#